data_487f6295aeaf493acb37c895460e0330
#
_entry.id   487f6295aeaf493acb37c895460e0330
#
_cell.length_a   1.000
_cell.length_b   1.000
_cell.length_c   1.000
_cell.angle_alpha   90.00
_cell.angle_beta   90.00
_cell.angle_gamma   90.00
#
_symmetry.space_group_name_H-M   'P 1'
#
loop_
_entity.id
_entity.type
_entity.pdbx_description
1 polymer ?
#
loop_
_entity_poly.entity_id
_entity_poly.type
_entity_poly.pdbx_seq_one_letter_code
_entity_poly.pdbx_strand_id
1 'polypeptide(L)'
;MSNFINISILGASGYVGSEMIHLCLKHPNIKIQSLSANETAGEHVSKAIPGLRDSLDLIFSKLDEIDFSNIDFIFSCLPHSELQASLHKIPDTIKIIDLSADFRLKKLDDYEKWYDFKHAHPDKLSEFVYGLTEFNRDNIKSAKYIANPGCYPTSILMPLIPLLKNRIIDGNNIIIDAKSGYSGAGKSKKTENIFAEVNENIKSYGIGDHRHIAEINQELSLVNEDSIRVFFAANLIPVNRGILSNIY
;
A
#
# COMPACT_ATOMS: atom_id res chain seq x y z
N MET A 1 -19.74 -10.38 -25.42
CA MET A 1 -20.01 -10.16 -23.98
C MET A 1 -18.77 -9.54 -23.41
N SER A 2 -18.85 -8.34 -22.81
CA SER A 2 -17.70 -7.76 -22.12
C SER A 2 -17.39 -8.61 -20.90
N ASN A 3 -16.26 -9.33 -20.93
CA ASN A 3 -15.77 -10.04 -19.75
C ASN A 3 -15.26 -9.00 -18.75
N PHE A 4 -16.11 -8.63 -17.79
CA PHE A 4 -15.68 -7.85 -16.64
C PHE A 4 -14.77 -8.70 -15.75
N ILE A 5 -13.75 -8.07 -15.18
CA ILE A 5 -12.93 -8.61 -14.12
C ILE A 5 -13.66 -8.29 -12.81
N ASN A 6 -14.11 -9.30 -12.11
CA ASN A 6 -14.82 -9.17 -10.85
C ASN A 6 -13.82 -9.01 -9.70
N ILE A 7 -14.00 -7.96 -8.91
CA ILE A 7 -13.06 -7.67 -7.82
C ILE A 7 -13.74 -7.57 -6.46
N SER A 8 -12.97 -7.85 -5.43
CA SER A 8 -13.26 -7.50 -4.04
C SER A 8 -12.23 -6.50 -3.51
N ILE A 9 -12.66 -5.55 -2.68
CA ILE A 9 -11.78 -4.60 -2.01
C ILE A 9 -11.86 -4.87 -0.51
N LEU A 10 -10.77 -5.34 0.07
CA LEU A 10 -10.67 -5.59 1.51
C LEU A 10 -10.20 -4.32 2.22
N GLY A 11 -10.78 -3.99 3.38
CA GLY A 11 -10.49 -2.75 4.09
C GLY A 11 -11.03 -1.50 3.38
N ALA A 12 -12.15 -1.63 2.69
CA ALA A 12 -12.70 -0.65 1.76
C ALA A 12 -13.16 0.68 2.40
N SER A 13 -13.43 0.71 3.69
CA SER A 13 -13.86 1.93 4.41
C SER A 13 -12.72 2.88 4.79
N GLY A 14 -11.45 2.46 4.65
CA GLY A 14 -10.26 3.28 4.85
C GLY A 14 -10.04 4.31 3.73
N TYR A 15 -9.07 5.24 3.89
CA TYR A 15 -8.74 6.21 2.84
C TYR A 15 -8.27 5.51 1.55
N VAL A 16 -7.37 4.55 1.65
CA VAL A 16 -6.86 3.79 0.50
C VAL A 16 -7.98 3.01 -0.18
N GLY A 17 -8.82 2.31 0.61
CA GLY A 17 -9.97 1.58 0.08
C GLY A 17 -10.97 2.47 -0.62
N SER A 18 -11.28 3.65 -0.06
CA SER A 18 -12.16 4.64 -0.70
C SER A 18 -11.62 5.12 -2.05
N GLU A 19 -10.33 5.42 -2.14
CA GLU A 19 -9.70 5.80 -3.41
C GLU A 19 -9.70 4.65 -4.40
N MET A 20 -9.45 3.42 -3.95
CA MET A 20 -9.52 2.23 -4.80
C MET A 20 -10.91 2.04 -5.38
N ILE A 21 -11.99 2.23 -4.60
CA ILE A 21 -13.36 2.20 -5.11
C ILE A 21 -13.54 3.22 -6.25
N HIS A 22 -13.13 4.49 -6.03
CA HIS A 22 -13.26 5.53 -7.04
C HIS A 22 -12.49 5.23 -8.34
N LEU A 23 -11.29 4.65 -8.23
CA LEU A 23 -10.49 4.24 -9.38
C LEU A 23 -11.14 3.08 -10.13
N CYS A 24 -11.61 2.06 -9.42
CA CYS A 24 -12.26 0.90 -10.01
C CYS A 24 -13.58 1.23 -10.70
N LEU A 25 -14.38 2.15 -10.15
CA LEU A 25 -15.62 2.62 -10.79
C LEU A 25 -15.40 3.34 -12.12
N LYS A 26 -14.22 3.94 -12.31
CA LYS A 26 -13.84 4.59 -13.57
C LYS A 26 -13.23 3.63 -14.59
N HIS A 27 -12.89 2.42 -14.17
CA HIS A 27 -12.22 1.46 -15.05
C HIS A 27 -13.24 0.68 -15.89
N PRO A 28 -13.11 0.66 -17.22
CA PRO A 28 -14.16 0.14 -18.12
C PRO A 28 -14.39 -1.37 -18.01
N ASN A 29 -13.40 -2.13 -17.51
CA ASN A 29 -13.45 -3.59 -17.49
C ASN A 29 -13.50 -4.18 -16.06
N ILE A 30 -13.66 -3.35 -15.02
CA ILE A 30 -13.71 -3.81 -13.63
C ILE A 30 -15.14 -3.71 -13.10
N LYS A 31 -15.57 -4.74 -12.37
CA LYS A 31 -16.81 -4.73 -11.60
C LYS A 31 -16.52 -5.03 -10.13
N ILE A 32 -16.88 -4.11 -9.26
CA ILE A 32 -16.78 -4.31 -7.82
C ILE A 32 -17.94 -5.21 -7.40
N GLN A 33 -17.62 -6.40 -6.86
CA GLN A 33 -18.60 -7.39 -6.39
C GLN A 33 -18.82 -7.31 -4.88
N SER A 34 -17.76 -7.04 -4.11
CA SER A 34 -17.85 -6.98 -2.67
C SER A 34 -16.84 -6.02 -2.05
N LEU A 35 -17.18 -5.52 -0.87
CA LEU A 35 -16.38 -4.59 -0.09
C LEU A 35 -16.29 -5.11 1.35
N SER A 36 -15.08 -5.27 1.91
CA SER A 36 -14.99 -5.59 3.32
C SER A 36 -14.63 -4.40 4.19
N ALA A 37 -15.16 -4.40 5.39
CA ALA A 37 -14.80 -3.50 6.47
C ALA A 37 -15.08 -4.16 7.81
N ASN A 38 -14.42 -3.68 8.88
CA ASN A 38 -14.68 -4.17 10.24
C ASN A 38 -15.72 -3.31 10.97
N GLU A 39 -15.39 -2.05 11.25
CA GLU A 39 -16.26 -1.16 12.03
C GLU A 39 -17.58 -0.79 11.34
N THR A 40 -17.57 -0.71 10.02
CA THR A 40 -18.72 -0.32 9.19
C THR A 40 -19.40 -1.51 8.49
N ALA A 41 -19.09 -2.74 8.87
CA ALA A 41 -19.78 -3.92 8.34
C ALA A 41 -21.30 -3.83 8.63
N GLY A 42 -22.12 -4.20 7.62
CA GLY A 42 -23.56 -4.03 7.65
C GLY A 42 -24.07 -2.66 7.22
N GLU A 43 -23.20 -1.67 7.02
CA GLU A 43 -23.58 -0.35 6.55
C GLU A 43 -23.46 -0.23 5.03
N HIS A 44 -24.38 0.53 4.42
CA HIS A 44 -24.29 0.86 3.00
C HIS A 44 -23.06 1.74 2.72
N VAL A 45 -22.40 1.52 1.58
CA VAL A 45 -21.15 2.20 1.20
C VAL A 45 -21.27 3.73 1.26
N SER A 46 -22.41 4.28 0.86
CA SER A 46 -22.66 5.74 0.87
C SER A 46 -22.70 6.36 2.26
N LYS A 47 -22.85 5.56 3.32
CA LYS A 47 -22.80 6.07 4.70
C LYS A 47 -21.38 6.45 5.09
N ALA A 48 -20.39 5.64 4.69
CA ALA A 48 -18.97 5.90 4.95
C ALA A 48 -18.34 6.80 3.88
N ILE A 49 -18.86 6.75 2.64
CA ILE A 49 -18.37 7.49 1.48
C ILE A 49 -19.58 8.14 0.76
N PRO A 50 -20.07 9.30 1.23
CA PRO A 50 -21.32 9.90 0.74
C PRO A 50 -21.37 10.15 -0.77
N GLY A 51 -20.21 10.42 -1.40
CA GLY A 51 -20.11 10.62 -2.85
C GLY A 51 -20.43 9.40 -3.71
N LEU A 52 -20.60 8.22 -3.11
CA LEU A 52 -20.92 6.98 -3.83
C LEU A 52 -22.40 6.61 -3.82
N ARG A 53 -23.29 7.47 -3.28
CA ARG A 53 -24.71 7.15 -3.11
C ARG A 53 -25.40 6.64 -4.38
N ASP A 54 -25.12 7.27 -5.51
CA ASP A 54 -25.76 6.96 -6.79
C ASP A 54 -24.86 6.13 -7.73
N SER A 55 -23.65 5.80 -7.28
CA SER A 55 -22.63 5.15 -8.13
C SER A 55 -22.38 3.70 -7.77
N LEU A 56 -22.67 3.30 -6.53
CA LEU A 56 -22.38 1.95 -6.04
C LEU A 56 -23.41 1.55 -4.96
N ASP A 57 -24.19 0.53 -5.28
CA ASP A 57 -25.19 -0.04 -4.36
C ASP A 57 -24.64 -1.32 -3.72
N LEU A 58 -23.76 -1.15 -2.73
CA LEU A 58 -23.17 -2.24 -1.96
C LEU A 58 -23.18 -1.94 -0.46
N ILE A 59 -23.24 -3.01 0.33
CA ILE A 59 -23.10 -3.02 1.79
C ILE A 59 -21.70 -3.56 2.12
N PHE A 60 -21.06 -2.97 3.13
CA PHE A 60 -19.82 -3.54 3.66
C PHE A 60 -20.09 -4.84 4.40
N SER A 61 -19.30 -5.87 4.14
CA SER A 61 -19.34 -7.16 4.83
C SER A 61 -18.08 -7.35 5.68
N LYS A 62 -18.13 -8.25 6.66
CA LYS A 62 -16.89 -8.76 7.25
C LYS A 62 -16.15 -9.62 6.25
N LEU A 63 -14.83 -9.78 6.42
CA LEU A 63 -14.03 -10.62 5.53
C LEU A 63 -14.56 -12.06 5.46
N ASP A 64 -14.99 -12.61 6.59
CA ASP A 64 -15.49 -13.97 6.71
C ASP A 64 -16.87 -14.20 6.04
N GLU A 65 -17.53 -13.12 5.66
CA GLU A 65 -18.85 -13.13 4.99
C GLU A 65 -18.74 -12.95 3.47
N ILE A 66 -17.53 -12.74 2.93
CA ILE A 66 -17.33 -12.54 1.50
C ILE A 66 -17.44 -13.88 0.76
N ASP A 67 -18.34 -13.92 -0.22
CA ASP A 67 -18.36 -14.99 -1.20
C ASP A 67 -17.33 -14.76 -2.29
N PHE A 68 -16.30 -15.59 -2.31
CA PHE A 68 -15.21 -15.52 -3.28
C PHE A 68 -15.50 -16.28 -4.60
N SER A 69 -16.64 -16.94 -4.77
CA SER A 69 -16.92 -17.83 -5.92
C SER A 69 -16.85 -17.14 -7.29
N ASN A 70 -17.11 -15.81 -7.33
CA ASN A 70 -17.10 -15.01 -8.55
C ASN A 70 -16.09 -13.86 -8.49
N ILE A 71 -15.01 -14.01 -7.75
CA ILE A 71 -13.96 -13.00 -7.61
C ILE A 71 -12.71 -13.43 -8.37
N ASP A 72 -12.24 -12.60 -9.29
CA ASP A 72 -11.01 -12.80 -10.05
C ASP A 72 -9.80 -12.17 -9.35
N PHE A 73 -10.00 -10.99 -8.73
CA PHE A 73 -8.96 -10.19 -8.09
C PHE A 73 -9.40 -9.62 -6.75
N ILE A 74 -8.45 -9.51 -5.84
CA ILE A 74 -8.59 -8.78 -4.57
C ILE A 74 -7.61 -7.61 -4.54
N PHE A 75 -8.11 -6.43 -4.17
CA PHE A 75 -7.29 -5.33 -3.65
C PHE A 75 -7.35 -5.36 -2.13
N SER A 76 -6.23 -5.68 -1.49
CA SER A 76 -6.11 -5.66 -0.04
C SER A 76 -5.66 -4.28 0.42
N CYS A 77 -6.58 -3.52 1.00
CA CYS A 77 -6.33 -2.23 1.67
C CYS A 77 -6.38 -2.39 3.21
N LEU A 78 -6.09 -3.59 3.69
CA LEU A 78 -6.07 -3.93 5.11
C LEU A 78 -4.88 -3.26 5.83
N PRO A 79 -4.97 -3.08 7.14
CA PRO A 79 -3.81 -2.74 7.95
C PRO A 79 -2.70 -3.78 7.85
N HIS A 80 -1.47 -3.40 8.24
CA HIS A 80 -0.35 -4.34 8.29
C HIS A 80 -0.67 -5.53 9.20
N SER A 81 -0.13 -6.70 8.88
CA SER A 81 -0.35 -8.01 9.49
C SER A 81 -1.72 -8.66 9.25
N GLU A 82 -2.71 -7.93 8.78
CA GLU A 82 -4.07 -8.44 8.62
C GLU A 82 -4.24 -9.34 7.39
N LEU A 83 -3.59 -9.01 6.26
CA LEU A 83 -3.69 -9.86 5.08
C LEU A 83 -3.01 -11.21 5.33
N GLN A 84 -1.79 -11.22 5.88
CA GLN A 84 -1.11 -12.47 6.18
C GLN A 84 -1.89 -13.34 7.17
N ALA A 85 -2.52 -12.73 8.18
CA ALA A 85 -3.37 -13.45 9.13
C ALA A 85 -4.61 -14.06 8.47
N SER A 86 -5.10 -13.47 7.39
CA SER A 86 -6.34 -13.83 6.71
C SER A 86 -6.13 -14.59 5.40
N LEU A 87 -4.90 -14.77 4.95
CA LEU A 87 -4.59 -15.33 3.63
C LEU A 87 -5.17 -16.73 3.44
N HIS A 88 -5.22 -17.54 4.50
CA HIS A 88 -5.80 -18.89 4.51
C HIS A 88 -7.31 -18.92 4.21
N LYS A 89 -8.01 -17.78 4.30
CA LYS A 89 -9.45 -17.66 4.01
C LYS A 89 -9.72 -17.35 2.53
N ILE A 90 -8.68 -16.94 1.79
CA ILE A 90 -8.80 -16.55 0.39
C ILE A 90 -8.45 -17.74 -0.49
N PRO A 91 -9.32 -18.14 -1.43
CA PRO A 91 -9.01 -19.23 -2.35
C PRO A 91 -7.74 -18.98 -3.17
N ASP A 92 -6.92 -20.00 -3.32
CA ASP A 92 -5.66 -19.93 -4.08
C ASP A 92 -5.84 -19.60 -5.57
N THR A 93 -7.05 -19.63 -6.10
CA THR A 93 -7.34 -19.24 -7.50
C THR A 93 -7.36 -17.74 -7.72
N ILE A 94 -7.49 -16.95 -6.65
CA ILE A 94 -7.69 -15.50 -6.71
C ILE A 94 -6.33 -14.79 -6.76
N LYS A 95 -6.24 -13.78 -7.62
CA LYS A 95 -5.08 -12.88 -7.68
C LYS A 95 -5.21 -11.77 -6.64
N ILE A 96 -4.10 -11.41 -5.99
CA ILE A 96 -4.10 -10.43 -4.91
C ILE A 96 -3.12 -9.30 -5.21
N ILE A 97 -3.59 -8.07 -5.04
CA ILE A 97 -2.75 -6.87 -4.98
C ILE A 97 -2.84 -6.35 -3.55
N ASP A 98 -1.74 -6.51 -2.82
CA ASP A 98 -1.65 -6.09 -1.42
C ASP A 98 -1.07 -4.69 -1.29
N LEU A 99 -1.82 -3.77 -0.68
CA LEU A 99 -1.40 -2.40 -0.41
C LEU A 99 -0.83 -2.25 1.01
N SER A 100 -0.85 -3.32 1.82
CA SER A 100 -0.17 -3.36 3.11
C SER A 100 1.34 -3.56 2.94
N ALA A 101 2.07 -3.68 4.04
CA ALA A 101 3.49 -3.98 3.99
C ALA A 101 3.81 -5.48 4.11
N ASP A 102 2.78 -6.33 4.19
CA ASP A 102 2.93 -7.72 4.62
C ASP A 102 3.87 -8.55 3.72
N PHE A 103 3.97 -8.21 2.44
CA PHE A 103 4.75 -8.99 1.47
C PHE A 103 5.77 -8.16 0.68
N ARG A 104 6.14 -6.95 1.15
CA ARG A 104 7.09 -6.07 0.45
C ARG A 104 8.53 -6.46 0.65
N LEU A 105 8.89 -6.92 1.87
CA LEU A 105 10.26 -7.24 2.22
C LEU A 105 10.57 -8.71 1.89
N LYS A 106 11.79 -8.97 1.41
CA LYS A 106 12.25 -10.30 1.01
C LYS A 106 12.90 -11.07 2.14
N LYS A 107 13.39 -10.37 3.19
CA LYS A 107 14.05 -10.98 4.34
C LYS A 107 13.12 -11.02 5.54
N LEU A 108 12.99 -12.19 6.15
CA LEU A 108 12.13 -12.40 7.34
C LEU A 108 12.54 -11.52 8.52
N ASP A 109 13.85 -11.45 8.79
CA ASP A 109 14.38 -10.67 9.91
C ASP A 109 14.05 -9.18 9.82
N ASP A 110 13.84 -8.66 8.60
CA ASP A 110 13.44 -7.28 8.40
C ASP A 110 11.99 -7.01 8.88
N TYR A 111 11.11 -8.01 8.91
CA TYR A 111 9.77 -7.85 9.47
C TYR A 111 9.81 -7.73 10.99
N GLU A 112 10.58 -8.56 11.69
CA GLU A 112 10.75 -8.43 13.13
C GLU A 112 11.39 -7.08 13.49
N LYS A 113 12.43 -6.68 12.76
CA LYS A 113 13.17 -5.45 13.02
C LYS A 113 12.37 -4.17 12.78
N TRP A 114 11.62 -4.11 11.68
CA TRP A 114 11.01 -2.86 11.20
C TRP A 114 9.51 -2.76 11.43
N TYR A 115 8.84 -3.89 11.63
CA TYR A 115 7.39 -3.98 11.81
C TYR A 115 6.97 -4.62 13.13
N ASP A 116 7.92 -5.15 13.92
CA ASP A 116 7.69 -5.75 15.25
C ASP A 116 6.72 -6.93 15.22
N PHE A 117 6.78 -7.75 14.15
CA PHE A 117 6.04 -9.01 14.10
C PHE A 117 6.79 -10.13 13.37
N LYS A 118 6.47 -11.37 13.74
CA LYS A 118 6.90 -12.57 13.00
C LYS A 118 5.96 -12.81 11.84
N HIS A 119 6.52 -12.94 10.63
CA HIS A 119 5.73 -13.17 9.44
C HIS A 119 5.04 -14.54 9.47
N ALA A 120 3.70 -14.57 9.23
CA ALA A 120 2.92 -15.81 9.32
C ALA A 120 3.14 -16.76 8.12
N HIS A 121 3.53 -16.22 6.95
CA HIS A 121 3.71 -16.97 5.70
C HIS A 121 5.08 -16.70 5.06
N PRO A 122 6.19 -17.15 5.67
CA PRO A 122 7.53 -16.94 5.13
C PRO A 122 7.73 -17.59 3.75
N ASP A 123 7.05 -18.72 3.51
CA ASP A 123 7.02 -19.45 2.25
C ASP A 123 6.40 -18.66 1.09
N LYS A 124 5.50 -17.74 1.38
CA LYS A 124 4.80 -16.91 0.39
C LYS A 124 5.56 -15.65 -0.03
N LEU A 125 6.59 -15.22 0.71
CA LEU A 125 7.31 -13.97 0.41
C LEU A 125 7.87 -13.93 -1.01
N SER A 126 8.37 -15.05 -1.52
CA SER A 126 8.93 -15.15 -2.86
C SER A 126 7.89 -15.15 -3.98
N GLU A 127 6.62 -15.43 -3.67
CA GLU A 127 5.53 -15.44 -4.64
C GLU A 127 4.99 -14.03 -4.95
N PHE A 128 5.24 -13.06 -4.05
CA PHE A 128 4.81 -11.69 -4.23
C PHE A 128 5.81 -10.88 -5.07
N VAL A 129 5.32 -10.37 -6.20
CA VAL A 129 6.09 -9.47 -7.07
C VAL A 129 5.97 -8.04 -6.53
N TYR A 130 7.08 -7.34 -6.42
CA TYR A 130 7.08 -5.93 -6.01
C TYR A 130 6.42 -5.05 -7.07
N GLY A 131 5.37 -4.34 -6.68
CA GLY A 131 4.38 -3.71 -7.58
C GLY A 131 4.77 -2.32 -8.09
N LEU A 132 6.06 -1.95 -8.16
CA LEU A 132 6.48 -0.69 -8.78
C LEU A 132 6.40 -0.83 -10.30
N THR A 133 5.24 -0.47 -10.86
CA THR A 133 4.80 -0.80 -12.21
C THR A 133 5.76 -0.29 -13.29
N GLU A 134 6.34 0.88 -13.12
CA GLU A 134 7.23 1.52 -14.09
C GLU A 134 8.50 0.71 -14.34
N PHE A 135 8.96 -0.02 -13.34
CA PHE A 135 10.21 -0.79 -13.40
C PHE A 135 9.99 -2.31 -13.42
N ASN A 136 8.79 -2.78 -13.08
CA ASN A 136 8.54 -4.22 -12.92
C ASN A 136 7.31 -4.72 -13.70
N ARG A 137 6.90 -3.99 -14.74
CA ARG A 137 5.67 -4.21 -15.50
C ARG A 137 5.53 -5.64 -16.04
N ASP A 138 6.58 -6.23 -16.58
CA ASP A 138 6.47 -7.54 -17.20
C ASP A 138 6.30 -8.66 -16.18
N ASN A 139 6.96 -8.56 -15.04
CA ASN A 139 6.74 -9.49 -13.93
C ASN A 139 5.34 -9.33 -13.34
N ILE A 140 4.84 -8.08 -13.20
CA ILE A 140 3.49 -7.79 -12.69
C ILE A 140 2.41 -8.40 -13.58
N LYS A 141 2.55 -8.36 -14.92
CA LYS A 141 1.57 -8.95 -15.85
C LYS A 141 1.35 -10.45 -15.64
N SER A 142 2.40 -11.18 -15.29
CA SER A 142 2.35 -12.63 -15.05
C SER A 142 2.10 -13.00 -13.59
N ALA A 143 2.17 -12.04 -12.67
CA ALA A 143 2.06 -12.30 -11.25
C ALA A 143 0.65 -12.72 -10.85
N LYS A 144 0.59 -13.63 -9.87
CA LYS A 144 -0.61 -13.95 -9.11
C LYS A 144 -0.76 -13.03 -7.90
N TYR A 145 0.35 -12.72 -7.25
CA TYR A 145 0.42 -11.88 -6.05
C TYR A 145 1.32 -10.67 -6.27
N ILE A 146 0.86 -9.51 -5.89
CA ILE A 146 1.57 -8.25 -6.04
C ILE A 146 1.64 -7.55 -4.69
N ALA A 147 2.85 -7.20 -4.23
CA ALA A 147 3.08 -6.33 -3.08
C ALA A 147 3.22 -4.89 -3.56
N ASN A 148 2.17 -4.09 -3.40
CA ASN A 148 2.20 -2.69 -3.83
C ASN A 148 3.13 -1.86 -2.94
N PRO A 149 4.02 -1.02 -3.51
CA PRO A 149 4.97 -0.20 -2.78
C PRO A 149 4.33 0.70 -1.73
N GLY A 150 5.10 1.05 -0.70
CA GLY A 150 4.76 2.12 0.22
C GLY A 150 4.74 3.49 -0.47
N CYS A 151 4.04 4.46 0.12
CA CYS A 151 3.90 5.79 -0.46
C CYS A 151 5.23 6.54 -0.57
N TYR A 152 6.04 6.56 0.50
CA TYR A 152 7.39 7.13 0.45
C TYR A 152 8.32 6.34 -0.48
N PRO A 153 8.41 5.00 -0.40
CA PRO A 153 9.17 4.22 -1.38
C PRO A 153 8.81 4.56 -2.82
N THR A 154 7.53 4.67 -3.16
CA THR A 154 7.11 5.08 -4.51
C THR A 154 7.71 6.43 -4.91
N SER A 155 7.60 7.46 -4.07
CA SER A 155 8.10 8.79 -4.39
C SER A 155 9.62 8.88 -4.49
N ILE A 156 10.34 7.96 -3.83
CA ILE A 156 11.81 7.91 -3.73
C ILE A 156 12.41 7.03 -4.81
N LEU A 157 11.85 5.83 -5.01
CA LEU A 157 12.37 4.86 -5.97
C LEU A 157 12.18 5.29 -7.42
N MET A 158 11.08 5.98 -7.71
CA MET A 158 10.79 6.48 -9.05
C MET A 158 11.92 7.34 -9.65
N PRO A 159 12.46 8.36 -8.96
CA PRO A 159 13.60 9.13 -9.46
C PRO A 159 14.95 8.41 -9.27
N LEU A 160 15.17 7.68 -8.18
CA LEU A 160 16.49 7.12 -7.87
C LEU A 160 16.86 5.90 -8.71
N ILE A 161 15.93 4.98 -8.97
CA ILE A 161 16.23 3.77 -9.76
C ILE A 161 16.83 4.10 -11.14
N PRO A 162 16.27 4.99 -11.97
CA PRO A 162 16.87 5.28 -13.26
C PRO A 162 18.23 5.98 -13.14
N LEU A 163 18.46 6.81 -12.13
CA LEU A 163 19.72 7.50 -11.91
C LEU A 163 20.83 6.52 -11.53
N LEU A 164 20.56 5.59 -10.61
CA LEU A 164 21.50 4.55 -10.19
C LEU A 164 21.75 3.54 -11.31
N LYS A 165 20.69 3.05 -11.96
CA LYS A 165 20.80 2.06 -13.04
C LYS A 165 21.64 2.55 -14.22
N ASN A 166 21.59 3.86 -14.51
CA ASN A 166 22.38 4.49 -15.55
C ASN A 166 23.70 5.08 -15.02
N ARG A 167 24.06 4.83 -13.76
CA ARG A 167 25.30 5.31 -13.11
C ARG A 167 25.50 6.84 -13.22
N ILE A 168 24.39 7.59 -13.17
CA ILE A 168 24.39 9.06 -13.18
C ILE A 168 24.76 9.57 -11.78
N ILE A 169 24.37 8.83 -10.73
CA ILE A 169 24.76 9.05 -9.35
C ILE A 169 25.36 7.77 -8.77
N ASP A 170 26.16 7.89 -7.73
CA ASP A 170 26.53 6.74 -6.92
C ASP A 170 25.53 6.52 -5.79
N GLY A 171 25.55 5.32 -5.17
CA GLY A 171 24.63 4.94 -4.10
C GLY A 171 25.08 5.41 -2.70
N ASN A 172 26.15 6.19 -2.60
CA ASN A 172 26.70 6.65 -1.32
C ASN A 172 26.02 7.95 -0.87
N ASN A 173 25.80 8.04 0.46
CA ASN A 173 25.34 9.27 1.11
C ASN A 173 24.01 9.84 0.58
N ILE A 174 23.07 9.00 0.18
CA ILE A 174 21.74 9.44 -0.24
C ILE A 174 20.96 9.92 1.00
N ILE A 175 20.62 11.22 1.00
CA ILE A 175 19.83 11.87 2.04
C ILE A 175 18.45 12.21 1.48
N ILE A 176 17.40 11.77 2.16
CA ILE A 176 16.01 11.94 1.75
C ILE A 176 15.25 12.68 2.84
N ASP A 177 14.72 13.85 2.49
CA ASP A 177 13.87 14.66 3.34
C ASP A 177 12.48 14.77 2.70
N ALA A 178 11.54 13.94 3.17
CA ALA A 178 10.23 13.81 2.56
C ALA A 178 9.11 14.41 3.43
N LYS A 179 8.18 15.12 2.77
CA LYS A 179 7.02 15.78 3.37
C LYS A 179 5.75 15.13 2.85
N SER A 180 4.95 14.57 3.76
CA SER A 180 3.67 13.89 3.45
C SER A 180 2.49 14.66 3.99
N GLY A 181 1.41 14.67 3.22
CA GLY A 181 0.12 15.10 3.72
C GLY A 181 -0.46 14.11 4.74
N TYR A 182 -1.40 14.59 5.56
CA TYR A 182 -1.95 13.86 6.71
C TYR A 182 -2.78 12.63 6.34
N SER A 183 -3.34 12.53 5.13
CA SER A 183 -4.04 11.32 4.69
C SER A 183 -3.16 10.06 4.73
N GLY A 184 -1.82 10.22 4.65
CA GLY A 184 -0.85 9.13 4.81
C GLY A 184 -0.88 8.46 6.20
N ALA A 185 -1.33 9.16 7.24
CA ALA A 185 -1.52 8.62 8.59
C ALA A 185 -2.78 7.74 8.74
N GLY A 186 -3.62 7.65 7.69
CA GLY A 186 -4.87 6.88 7.69
C GLY A 186 -6.01 7.57 8.45
N LYS A 187 -7.16 6.90 8.53
CA LYS A 187 -8.33 7.36 9.32
C LYS A 187 -8.14 7.08 10.82
N SER A 188 -7.04 7.52 11.39
CA SER A 188 -6.76 7.33 12.81
C SER A 188 -7.54 8.35 13.65
N LYS A 189 -8.21 7.87 14.72
CA LYS A 189 -8.90 8.71 15.73
C LYS A 189 -7.94 9.25 16.80
N LYS A 190 -6.64 9.20 16.57
CA LYS A 190 -5.65 9.71 17.53
C LYS A 190 -5.73 11.23 17.63
N THR A 191 -5.64 11.77 18.85
CA THR A 191 -5.66 13.22 19.13
C THR A 191 -4.65 13.98 18.28
N GLU A 192 -3.46 13.43 18.09
CA GLU A 192 -2.37 14.02 17.29
C GLU A 192 -2.70 14.17 15.80
N ASN A 193 -3.81 13.59 15.31
CA ASN A 193 -4.25 13.65 13.92
C ASN A 193 -5.50 14.52 13.72
N ILE A 194 -6.01 15.17 14.77
CA ILE A 194 -7.15 16.08 14.61
C ILE A 194 -6.69 17.42 14.06
N PHE A 195 -7.60 18.11 13.37
CA PHE A 195 -7.30 19.35 12.65
C PHE A 195 -6.59 20.41 13.51
N ALA A 196 -7.02 20.60 14.76
CA ALA A 196 -6.43 21.60 15.66
C ALA A 196 -4.95 21.34 16.00
N GLU A 197 -4.53 20.06 15.98
CA GLU A 197 -3.15 19.67 16.28
C GLU A 197 -2.25 19.65 15.04
N VAL A 198 -2.85 19.46 13.86
CA VAL A 198 -2.09 19.31 12.61
C VAL A 198 -2.03 20.58 11.78
N ASN A 199 -3.00 21.48 11.94
CA ASN A 199 -3.04 22.72 11.18
C ASN A 199 -1.87 23.63 11.57
N GLU A 200 -1.23 24.24 10.58
CA GLU A 200 -0.06 25.13 10.77
C GLU A 200 1.14 24.49 11.49
N ASN A 201 1.20 23.14 11.49
CA ASN A 201 2.24 22.39 12.18
C ASN A 201 3.00 21.48 11.20
N ILE A 202 4.32 21.34 11.40
CA ILE A 202 5.18 20.40 10.68
C ILE A 202 5.79 19.46 11.72
N LYS A 203 5.56 18.16 11.56
CA LYS A 203 6.04 17.13 12.50
C LYS A 203 6.97 16.16 11.82
N SER A 204 8.25 16.16 12.20
CA SER A 204 9.19 15.10 11.82
C SER A 204 8.95 13.84 12.66
N TYR A 205 9.06 12.67 12.04
CA TYR A 205 8.90 11.39 12.72
C TYR A 205 9.74 10.29 12.06
N GLY A 206 10.03 9.23 12.81
CA GLY A 206 10.73 8.06 12.29
C GLY A 206 12.10 8.39 11.66
N ILE A 207 12.84 9.37 12.21
CA ILE A 207 14.16 9.75 11.68
C ILE A 207 15.14 8.62 12.03
N GLY A 208 15.64 7.94 10.97
CA GLY A 208 16.58 6.83 11.11
C GLY A 208 15.94 5.48 11.49
N ASP A 209 14.65 5.43 11.84
CA ASP A 209 13.93 4.21 12.23
C ASP A 209 12.57 4.01 11.53
N HIS A 210 12.27 4.84 10.52
CA HIS A 210 11.04 4.67 9.75
C HIS A 210 11.02 3.35 8.98
N ARG A 211 9.97 2.55 9.13
CA ARG A 211 9.85 1.21 8.52
C ARG A 211 10.05 1.17 6.99
N HIS A 212 9.74 2.24 6.27
CA HIS A 212 9.99 2.32 4.82
C HIS A 212 11.48 2.34 4.46
N ILE A 213 12.40 2.57 5.40
CA ILE A 213 13.85 2.51 5.16
C ILE A 213 14.24 1.12 4.67
N ALA A 214 13.68 0.05 5.26
CA ALA A 214 13.95 -1.32 4.83
C ALA A 214 13.59 -1.54 3.36
N GLU A 215 12.40 -1.09 2.97
CA GLU A 215 11.87 -1.21 1.62
C GLU A 215 12.70 -0.40 0.61
N ILE A 216 13.04 0.85 0.94
CA ILE A 216 13.86 1.72 0.09
C ILE A 216 15.25 1.12 -0.11
N ASN A 217 15.93 0.74 0.98
CA ASN A 217 17.27 0.14 0.90
C ASN A 217 17.27 -1.17 0.12
N GLN A 218 16.25 -2.02 0.32
CA GLN A 218 16.10 -3.26 -0.43
C GLN A 218 16.04 -3.00 -1.93
N GLU A 219 15.11 -2.16 -2.37
CA GLU A 219 14.85 -1.96 -3.80
C GLU A 219 16.00 -1.19 -4.50
N LEU A 220 16.63 -0.23 -3.84
CA LEU A 220 17.80 0.46 -4.40
C LEU A 220 19.01 -0.48 -4.49
N SER A 221 19.21 -1.35 -3.51
CA SER A 221 20.31 -2.34 -3.54
C SER A 221 20.15 -3.40 -4.63
N LEU A 222 18.91 -3.65 -5.13
CA LEU A 222 18.69 -4.57 -6.24
C LEU A 222 19.14 -4.01 -7.60
N VAL A 223 19.26 -2.71 -7.73
CA VAL A 223 19.66 -2.05 -8.98
C VAL A 223 21.08 -1.49 -8.93
N ASN A 224 21.74 -1.58 -7.80
CA ASN A 224 23.11 -1.15 -7.57
C ASN A 224 24.02 -2.37 -7.32
N GLU A 225 25.32 -2.25 -7.63
CA GLU A 225 26.29 -3.32 -7.39
C GLU A 225 26.57 -3.50 -5.89
N ASP A 226 26.50 -2.40 -5.12
CA ASP A 226 26.74 -2.37 -3.68
C ASP A 226 25.43 -2.16 -2.90
N SER A 227 25.45 -2.60 -1.63
CA SER A 227 24.35 -2.36 -0.70
C SER A 227 24.15 -0.89 -0.41
N ILE A 228 22.96 -0.36 -0.67
CA ILE A 228 22.60 1.03 -0.42
C ILE A 228 21.95 1.17 0.95
N ARG A 229 22.35 2.23 1.66
CA ARG A 229 21.71 2.68 2.89
C ARG A 229 21.43 4.15 2.78
N VAL A 230 20.14 4.53 2.82
CA VAL A 230 19.74 5.91 2.79
C VAL A 230 19.59 6.48 4.21
N PHE A 231 19.82 7.80 4.34
CA PHE A 231 19.30 8.55 5.48
C PHE A 231 17.93 9.10 5.11
N PHE A 232 16.92 8.76 5.88
CA PHE A 232 15.54 9.13 5.59
C PHE A 232 14.90 9.88 6.75
N ALA A 233 14.43 11.09 6.47
CA ALA A 233 13.64 11.93 7.37
C ALA A 233 12.22 12.08 6.81
N ALA A 234 11.23 11.56 7.54
CA ALA A 234 9.82 11.70 7.20
C ALA A 234 9.20 12.86 7.98
N ASN A 235 8.39 13.68 7.29
CA ASN A 235 7.68 14.80 7.88
C ASN A 235 6.20 14.75 7.49
N LEU A 236 5.31 15.09 8.44
CA LEU A 236 3.92 15.42 8.17
C LEU A 236 3.77 16.92 8.06
N ILE A 237 3.08 17.37 7.02
CA ILE A 237 2.80 18.78 6.75
C ILE A 237 1.28 19.03 6.67
N PRO A 238 0.78 20.25 6.93
CA PRO A 238 -0.64 20.53 7.03
C PRO A 238 -1.34 20.64 5.66
N VAL A 239 -1.22 19.58 4.87
CA VAL A 239 -1.96 19.39 3.62
C VAL A 239 -2.66 18.03 3.64
N ASN A 240 -3.73 17.87 2.88
CA ASN A 240 -4.47 16.62 2.89
C ASN A 240 -3.69 15.48 2.23
N ARG A 241 -3.14 15.67 1.03
CA ARG A 241 -2.59 14.62 0.17
C ARG A 241 -1.32 15.05 -0.52
N GLY A 242 -0.56 14.06 -0.96
CA GLY A 242 0.67 14.21 -1.71
C GLY A 242 1.91 14.01 -0.87
N ILE A 243 3.01 13.75 -1.54
CA ILE A 243 4.35 13.63 -0.95
C ILE A 243 5.32 14.44 -1.81
N LEU A 244 6.09 15.31 -1.16
CA LEU A 244 7.26 15.94 -1.73
C LEU A 244 8.51 15.31 -1.13
N SER A 245 9.35 14.68 -1.95
CA SER A 245 10.63 14.12 -1.53
C SER A 245 11.77 14.95 -2.09
N ASN A 246 12.55 15.59 -1.23
CA ASN A 246 13.82 16.18 -1.60
C ASN A 246 14.93 15.15 -1.37
N ILE A 247 15.74 14.91 -2.39
CA ILE A 247 16.78 13.88 -2.36
C ILE A 247 18.11 14.53 -2.75
N TYR A 248 19.12 14.33 -1.92
CA TYR A 248 20.46 14.88 -2.04
C TYR A 248 21.49 13.78 -2.15
#